data_360ad5a129085c4a112e302091f014cf
#
_entry.id   360ad5a129085c4a112e302091f014cf
#
_cell.length_a   1.000
_cell.length_b   1.000
_cell.length_c   1.000
_cell.angle_alpha   90.00
_cell.angle_beta   90.00
_cell.angle_gamma   90.00
#
_symmetry.space_group_name_H-M   'P 1'
#
loop_
_entity.id
_entity.type
_entity.pdbx_description
1 polymer ?
#
loop_
_entity_poly.entity_id
_entity_poly.type
_entity_poly.pdbx_seq_one_letter_code
_entity_poly.pdbx_strand_id
1 'polypeptide(L)'
;MHVVTGQVQHYDWGTIAEIPRLLGVESDGCPWAEYWLGAHPKAPSLLADDCDINGADRADGGQPLDRWLAEHPDQLGQASREVFGDRLSFLLKILSAEQPLSIQAHPSRTQAQLGFAQENAAGVPIDDPRRLYRDDWPKPEMIVALTEFHALYGFRDPHESRRMLTVFDAVDGFPGLVAPLEDPGSEGIAAVLTSCLQPDEQNRRVIAGMIAAAHDLVQGHDPASMQED
;
A
#
# COMPACT_ATOMS: atom_id res chain seq x y z
N MET A 1 -24.03 -5.13 19.99
CA MET A 1 -23.37 -4.35 18.91
C MET A 1 -22.29 -3.53 19.60
N HIS A 2 -21.07 -3.55 19.11
CA HIS A 2 -19.96 -2.77 19.70
C HIS A 2 -19.56 -1.67 18.74
N VAL A 3 -19.23 -0.51 19.27
CA VAL A 3 -18.64 0.59 18.53
C VAL A 3 -17.11 0.44 18.63
N VAL A 4 -16.41 0.66 17.52
CA VAL A 4 -14.96 0.59 17.49
C VAL A 4 -14.38 1.92 17.03
N THR A 5 -13.27 2.33 17.64
CA THR A 5 -12.46 3.46 17.22
C THR A 5 -11.21 2.95 16.52
N GLY A 6 -10.93 3.42 15.34
CA GLY A 6 -9.75 3.03 14.57
C GLY A 6 -8.47 3.68 15.08
N GLN A 7 -7.36 3.32 14.46
CA GLN A 7 -6.02 3.84 14.75
C GLN A 7 -5.43 4.57 13.56
N VAL A 8 -4.95 5.79 13.80
CA VAL A 8 -4.27 6.60 12.77
C VAL A 8 -2.87 6.07 12.52
N GLN A 9 -2.46 6.07 11.26
CA GLN A 9 -1.08 5.82 10.84
C GLN A 9 -0.51 7.12 10.25
N HIS A 10 0.50 7.67 10.91
CA HIS A 10 1.16 8.92 10.54
C HIS A 10 2.36 8.63 9.64
N TYR A 11 2.09 8.26 8.38
CA TYR A 11 3.15 8.15 7.39
C TYR A 11 3.32 9.50 6.68
N ASP A 12 4.56 9.84 6.32
CA ASP A 12 4.91 11.13 5.73
C ASP A 12 4.17 11.44 4.40
N TRP A 13 3.68 10.42 3.72
CA TRP A 13 2.93 10.56 2.47
C TRP A 13 1.45 10.91 2.67
N GLY A 14 0.98 10.99 3.91
CA GLY A 14 -0.42 11.30 4.23
C GLY A 14 -0.76 12.79 4.11
N THR A 15 -2.05 13.08 3.91
CA THR A 15 -2.56 14.47 4.05
C THR A 15 -2.81 14.84 5.51
N ILE A 16 -2.81 16.13 5.82
CA ILE A 16 -3.03 16.63 7.19
C ILE A 16 -4.53 16.73 7.53
N ALA A 17 -5.38 17.00 6.55
CA ALA A 17 -6.75 17.47 6.81
C ALA A 17 -7.84 16.48 6.36
N GLU A 18 -7.62 15.63 5.38
CA GLU A 18 -8.69 14.89 4.70
C GLU A 18 -9.36 13.84 5.60
N ILE A 19 -8.58 13.00 6.26
CA ILE A 19 -9.12 11.99 7.18
C ILE A 19 -9.75 12.66 8.41
N PRO A 20 -9.12 13.65 9.10
CA PRO A 20 -9.76 14.39 10.17
C PRO A 20 -11.11 14.99 9.75
N ARG A 21 -11.18 15.63 8.56
CA ARG A 21 -12.41 16.21 8.03
C ARG A 21 -13.50 15.16 7.81
N LEU A 22 -13.13 13.99 7.25
CA LEU A 22 -14.08 12.89 7.02
C LEU A 22 -14.63 12.33 8.35
N LEU A 23 -13.80 12.27 9.37
CA LEU A 23 -14.18 11.78 10.70
C LEU A 23 -14.86 12.84 11.58
N GLY A 24 -14.90 14.10 11.15
CA GLY A 24 -15.46 15.20 11.90
C GLY A 24 -14.66 15.57 13.16
N VAL A 25 -13.34 15.37 13.13
CA VAL A 25 -12.41 15.70 14.21
C VAL A 25 -11.44 16.80 13.80
N GLU A 26 -10.87 17.51 14.77
CA GLU A 26 -9.82 18.49 14.49
C GLU A 26 -8.51 17.79 14.11
N SER A 27 -7.78 18.37 13.16
CA SER A 27 -6.44 17.90 12.80
C SER A 27 -5.44 18.25 13.90
N ASP A 28 -4.57 17.32 14.23
CA ASP A 28 -3.43 17.52 15.14
C ASP A 28 -2.22 18.18 14.46
N GLY A 29 -2.33 18.50 13.17
CA GLY A 29 -1.27 19.09 12.35
C GLY A 29 -0.26 18.07 11.81
N CYS A 30 -0.43 16.79 12.12
CA CYS A 30 0.40 15.70 11.58
C CYS A 30 -0.26 15.08 10.33
N PRO A 31 0.52 14.45 9.43
CA PRO A 31 -0.06 13.65 8.35
C PRO A 31 -0.89 12.48 8.89
N TRP A 32 -2.12 12.34 8.39
CA TRP A 32 -2.98 11.18 8.61
C TRP A 32 -3.07 10.39 7.32
N ALA A 33 -2.14 9.47 7.15
CA ALA A 33 -2.03 8.70 5.91
C ALA A 33 -3.08 7.60 5.81
N GLU A 34 -3.31 6.87 6.90
CA GLU A 34 -4.31 5.82 6.98
C GLU A 34 -5.02 5.86 8.34
N TYR A 35 -6.30 5.49 8.35
CA TYR A 35 -7.06 5.21 9.56
C TYR A 35 -7.52 3.76 9.51
N TRP A 36 -7.03 2.95 10.43
CA TRP A 36 -7.23 1.50 10.45
C TRP A 36 -8.38 1.10 11.35
N LEU A 37 -9.31 0.31 10.80
CA LEU A 37 -10.43 -0.29 11.50
C LEU A 37 -10.33 -1.81 11.39
N GLY A 38 -9.99 -2.50 12.49
CA GLY A 38 -9.83 -3.94 12.53
C GLY A 38 -8.98 -4.43 13.69
N ALA A 39 -8.60 -5.69 13.64
CA ALA A 39 -7.86 -6.39 14.70
C ALA A 39 -6.38 -6.62 14.34
N HIS A 40 -5.76 -5.67 13.63
CA HIS A 40 -4.36 -5.82 13.24
C HIS A 40 -3.44 -5.65 14.47
N PRO A 41 -2.52 -6.60 14.77
CA PRO A 41 -1.72 -6.58 16.01
C PRO A 41 -0.89 -5.31 16.23
N LYS A 42 -0.45 -4.67 15.13
CA LYS A 42 0.32 -3.41 15.20
C LYS A 42 -0.52 -2.23 15.68
N ALA A 43 -1.79 -2.19 15.31
CA ALA A 43 -2.69 -1.07 15.58
C ALA A 43 -4.14 -1.57 15.59
N PRO A 44 -4.55 -2.33 16.62
CA PRO A 44 -5.93 -2.80 16.74
C PRO A 44 -6.87 -1.64 17.04
N SER A 45 -8.07 -1.68 16.50
CA SER A 45 -9.15 -0.79 16.91
C SER A 45 -9.45 -0.97 18.39
N LEU A 46 -9.95 0.08 19.02
CA LEU A 46 -10.40 0.04 20.41
C LEU A 46 -11.92 -0.10 20.46
N LEU A 47 -12.40 -1.01 21.31
CA LEU A 47 -13.81 -1.11 21.62
C LEU A 47 -14.19 0.05 22.53
N ALA A 48 -15.24 0.80 22.16
CA ALA A 48 -15.84 1.77 23.05
C ALA A 48 -16.69 1.03 24.12
N ASP A 49 -16.60 1.47 25.35
CA ASP A 49 -17.55 1.02 26.38
C ASP A 49 -18.97 1.40 26.02
N ASP A 50 -19.94 0.55 26.35
CA ASP A 50 -21.34 0.59 25.88
C ASP A 50 -22.13 1.91 26.14
N CYS A 51 -21.50 2.94 26.70
CA CYS A 51 -22.17 4.15 27.17
C CYS A 51 -22.00 5.41 26.32
N ASP A 52 -21.06 5.46 25.35
CA ASP A 52 -20.75 6.72 24.66
C ASP A 52 -20.94 6.70 23.15
N ILE A 53 -22.20 6.64 22.72
CA ILE A 53 -22.56 6.91 21.32
C ILE A 53 -22.39 8.40 20.97
N ASN A 54 -22.22 9.28 21.95
CA ASN A 54 -22.16 10.75 21.78
C ASN A 54 -20.75 11.38 21.83
N GLY A 55 -19.69 10.59 21.84
CA GLY A 55 -18.35 11.04 21.40
C GLY A 55 -17.62 12.06 22.26
N ALA A 56 -18.00 12.30 23.52
CA ALA A 56 -17.44 13.42 24.31
C ALA A 56 -16.23 13.08 25.20
N ASP A 57 -15.93 11.82 25.49
CA ASP A 57 -14.76 11.44 26.31
C ASP A 57 -14.06 10.18 25.78
N ARG A 58 -13.29 10.32 24.70
CA ARG A 58 -12.49 9.25 24.10
C ARG A 58 -11.02 9.22 24.61
N ALA A 59 -10.77 9.81 25.75
CA ALA A 59 -9.46 9.72 26.39
C ALA A 59 -9.47 8.51 27.33
N ASP A 60 -8.63 7.54 26.98
CA ASP A 60 -8.16 6.42 27.79
C ASP A 60 -9.07 5.18 27.93
N GLY A 61 -8.82 4.14 27.14
CA GLY A 61 -8.90 2.79 27.68
C GLY A 61 -9.88 1.82 27.10
N GLY A 62 -10.31 1.91 25.85
CA GLY A 62 -11.05 0.83 25.21
C GLY A 62 -10.22 -0.46 25.10
N GLN A 63 -10.87 -1.63 25.24
CA GLN A 63 -10.19 -2.91 25.06
C GLN A 63 -9.74 -3.06 23.58
N PRO A 64 -8.49 -3.45 23.29
CA PRO A 64 -8.04 -3.72 21.93
C PRO A 64 -8.85 -4.86 21.30
N LEU A 65 -9.34 -4.63 20.08
CA LEU A 65 -10.24 -5.55 19.36
C LEU A 65 -9.59 -6.91 19.10
N ASP A 66 -8.31 -6.99 18.87
CA ASP A 66 -7.57 -8.24 18.68
C ASP A 66 -7.60 -9.12 19.93
N ARG A 67 -7.43 -8.51 21.12
CA ARG A 67 -7.51 -9.22 22.41
C ARG A 67 -8.95 -9.63 22.72
N TRP A 68 -9.89 -8.72 22.50
CA TRP A 68 -11.29 -9.02 22.73
C TRP A 68 -11.79 -10.19 21.87
N LEU A 69 -11.41 -10.23 20.58
CA LEU A 69 -11.76 -11.33 19.69
C LEU A 69 -11.09 -12.66 20.08
N ALA A 70 -9.88 -12.61 20.64
CA ALA A 70 -9.22 -13.80 21.16
C ALA A 70 -9.97 -14.41 22.36
N GLU A 71 -10.61 -13.57 23.18
CA GLU A 71 -11.45 -13.98 24.31
C GLU A 71 -12.88 -14.36 23.88
N HIS A 72 -13.36 -13.85 22.74
CA HIS A 72 -14.72 -14.03 22.23
C HIS A 72 -14.74 -14.49 20.77
N PRO A 73 -14.10 -15.63 20.41
CA PRO A 73 -13.96 -16.05 19.01
C PRO A 73 -15.31 -16.38 18.33
N ASP A 74 -16.35 -16.71 19.11
CA ASP A 74 -17.72 -16.95 18.64
C ASP A 74 -18.32 -15.70 17.97
N GLN A 75 -17.87 -14.50 18.30
CA GLN A 75 -18.31 -13.24 17.71
C GLN A 75 -17.87 -13.07 16.25
N LEU A 76 -16.88 -13.82 15.79
CA LEU A 76 -16.48 -13.88 14.37
C LEU A 76 -17.49 -14.63 13.50
N GLY A 77 -18.40 -15.40 14.12
CA GLY A 77 -19.37 -16.25 13.43
C GLY A 77 -18.75 -17.54 12.87
N GLN A 78 -19.56 -18.61 12.84
CA GLN A 78 -19.08 -19.93 12.48
C GLN A 78 -18.50 -19.98 11.06
N ALA A 79 -19.18 -19.44 10.06
CA ALA A 79 -18.75 -19.47 8.66
C ALA A 79 -17.40 -18.76 8.44
N SER A 80 -17.16 -17.63 9.12
CA SER A 80 -15.88 -16.93 9.06
C SER A 80 -14.76 -17.75 9.70
N ARG A 81 -15.01 -18.34 10.86
CA ARG A 81 -14.02 -19.16 11.58
C ARG A 81 -13.63 -20.43 10.83
N GLU A 82 -14.55 -21.06 10.12
CA GLU A 82 -14.28 -22.24 9.30
C GLU A 82 -13.29 -21.93 8.15
N VAL A 83 -13.31 -20.72 7.61
CA VAL A 83 -12.46 -20.30 6.49
C VAL A 83 -11.16 -19.65 6.96
N PHE A 84 -11.24 -18.77 7.97
CA PHE A 84 -10.15 -17.88 8.38
C PHE A 84 -9.56 -18.18 9.75
N GLY A 85 -10.12 -19.19 10.48
CA GLY A 85 -9.76 -19.45 11.86
C GLY A 85 -10.30 -18.38 12.81
N ASP A 86 -9.77 -18.34 14.04
CA ASP A 86 -10.21 -17.41 15.09
C ASP A 86 -9.59 -16.02 14.91
N ARG A 87 -9.75 -15.43 13.72
CA ARG A 87 -9.25 -14.10 13.39
C ARG A 87 -10.22 -13.30 12.53
N LEU A 88 -10.21 -11.99 12.66
CA LEU A 88 -10.93 -11.10 11.76
C LEU A 88 -10.30 -11.19 10.37
N SER A 89 -11.12 -11.47 9.36
CA SER A 89 -10.67 -11.77 7.99
C SER A 89 -10.31 -10.54 7.15
N PHE A 90 -10.51 -9.32 7.68
CA PHE A 90 -10.27 -8.08 6.96
C PHE A 90 -9.68 -6.99 7.86
N LEU A 91 -9.06 -6.01 7.23
CA LEU A 91 -8.67 -4.73 7.80
C LEU A 91 -9.25 -3.64 6.91
N LEU A 92 -10.21 -2.88 7.42
CA LEU A 92 -10.72 -1.71 6.71
C LEU A 92 -9.77 -0.53 6.96
N LYS A 93 -9.45 0.20 5.90
CA LYS A 93 -8.62 1.40 5.97
C LYS A 93 -9.32 2.56 5.26
N ILE A 94 -9.21 3.74 5.83
CA ILE A 94 -9.41 4.99 5.12
C ILE A 94 -8.02 5.51 4.79
N LEU A 95 -7.77 5.84 3.54
CA LEU A 95 -6.46 6.24 3.03
C LEU A 95 -6.54 7.64 2.43
N SER A 96 -5.56 8.49 2.73
CA SER A 96 -5.43 9.81 2.14
C SER A 96 -3.98 10.13 1.82
N ALA A 97 -3.65 10.16 0.53
CA ALA A 97 -2.29 10.30 0.04
C ALA A 97 -2.04 11.68 -0.56
N GLU A 98 -1.03 12.38 -0.06
CA GLU A 98 -0.46 13.62 -0.62
C GLU A 98 0.60 13.31 -1.68
N GLN A 99 1.25 12.15 -1.57
CA GLN A 99 2.34 11.72 -2.43
C GLN A 99 2.10 10.30 -2.95
N PRO A 100 2.68 9.93 -4.09
CA PRO A 100 2.60 8.57 -4.59
C PRO A 100 3.16 7.55 -3.59
N LEU A 101 2.44 6.46 -3.41
CA LEU A 101 2.89 5.35 -2.59
C LEU A 101 3.89 4.47 -3.36
N SER A 102 4.71 3.74 -2.63
CA SER A 102 5.58 2.73 -3.20
C SER A 102 4.78 1.62 -3.90
N ILE A 103 5.34 1.07 -4.97
CA ILE A 103 4.77 -0.09 -5.65
C ILE A 103 4.81 -1.28 -4.69
N GLN A 104 3.67 -1.95 -4.53
CA GLN A 104 3.51 -3.11 -3.67
C GLN A 104 3.06 -4.32 -4.47
N ALA A 105 3.63 -5.48 -4.18
CA ALA A 105 3.21 -6.75 -4.71
C ALA A 105 2.74 -7.65 -3.55
N HIS A 106 1.49 -8.13 -3.64
CA HIS A 106 0.92 -9.00 -2.62
C HIS A 106 1.02 -10.47 -3.05
N PRO A 107 1.45 -11.36 -2.13
CA PRO A 107 1.61 -12.77 -2.46
C PRO A 107 0.25 -13.47 -2.59
N SER A 108 0.20 -14.49 -3.44
CA SER A 108 -0.87 -15.50 -3.38
C SER A 108 -0.76 -16.30 -2.07
N ARG A 109 -1.81 -17.06 -1.72
CA ARG A 109 -1.80 -17.88 -0.49
C ARG A 109 -0.61 -18.86 -0.44
N THR A 110 -0.33 -19.53 -1.55
CA THR A 110 0.79 -20.46 -1.64
C THR A 110 2.13 -19.75 -1.46
N GLN A 111 2.30 -18.58 -2.08
CA GLN A 111 3.53 -17.79 -1.94
C GLN A 111 3.70 -17.28 -0.49
N ALA A 112 2.62 -16.80 0.15
CA ALA A 112 2.67 -16.35 1.53
C ALA A 112 3.09 -17.49 2.48
N GLN A 113 2.49 -18.67 2.36
CA GLN A 113 2.82 -19.84 3.17
C GLN A 113 4.27 -20.30 2.97
N LEU A 114 4.71 -20.41 1.72
CA LEU A 114 6.09 -20.84 1.41
C LEU A 114 7.11 -19.80 1.88
N GLY A 115 6.89 -18.51 1.58
CA GLY A 115 7.80 -17.45 1.98
C GLY A 115 7.90 -17.30 3.49
N PHE A 116 6.78 -17.35 4.21
CA PHE A 116 6.76 -17.34 5.67
C PHE A 116 7.52 -18.51 6.28
N ALA A 117 7.30 -19.73 5.76
CA ALA A 117 8.03 -20.92 6.23
C ALA A 117 9.54 -20.84 5.95
N GLN A 118 9.94 -20.34 4.78
CA GLN A 118 11.34 -20.17 4.40
C GLN A 118 12.06 -19.17 5.29
N GLU A 119 11.46 -17.99 5.54
CA GLU A 119 12.05 -16.96 6.40
C GLU A 119 12.13 -17.42 7.86
N ASN A 120 11.14 -18.19 8.36
CA ASN A 120 11.20 -18.82 9.68
C ASN A 120 12.33 -19.83 9.75
N ALA A 121 12.49 -20.69 8.75
CA ALA A 121 13.57 -21.69 8.69
C ALA A 121 14.97 -21.04 8.60
N ALA A 122 15.07 -19.87 7.95
CA ALA A 122 16.29 -19.06 7.89
C ALA A 122 16.55 -18.25 9.18
N GLY A 123 15.66 -18.30 10.17
CA GLY A 123 15.81 -17.61 11.45
C GLY A 123 15.65 -16.08 11.34
N VAL A 124 14.99 -15.57 10.30
CA VAL A 124 14.72 -14.13 10.15
C VAL A 124 13.65 -13.71 11.16
N PRO A 125 13.94 -12.80 12.12
CA PRO A 125 12.94 -12.35 13.09
C PRO A 125 11.72 -11.72 12.42
N ILE A 126 10.55 -11.83 13.08
CA ILE A 126 9.29 -11.34 12.49
C ILE A 126 9.25 -9.82 12.32
N ASP A 127 9.98 -9.10 13.14
CA ASP A 127 10.15 -7.64 13.17
C ASP A 127 11.38 -7.13 12.42
N ASP A 128 12.20 -8.03 11.85
CA ASP A 128 13.36 -7.65 11.02
C ASP A 128 12.88 -6.82 9.82
N PRO A 129 13.44 -5.62 9.56
CA PRO A 129 13.05 -4.79 8.43
C PRO A 129 13.27 -5.45 7.06
N ARG A 130 14.13 -6.47 6.97
CA ARG A 130 14.38 -7.25 5.75
C ARG A 130 13.34 -8.35 5.53
N ARG A 131 12.50 -8.65 6.53
CA ARG A 131 11.50 -9.70 6.44
C ARG A 131 10.37 -9.27 5.52
N LEU A 132 10.09 -10.09 4.50
CA LEU A 132 9.04 -9.85 3.49
C LEU A 132 7.70 -10.47 3.91
N TYR A 133 7.74 -11.68 4.51
CA TYR A 133 6.54 -12.44 4.89
C TYR A 133 6.39 -12.45 6.41
N ARG A 134 5.55 -11.56 6.94
CA ARG A 134 5.30 -11.44 8.38
C ARG A 134 4.20 -12.34 8.89
N ASP A 135 3.42 -12.91 7.98
CA ASP A 135 2.38 -13.92 8.21
C ASP A 135 2.28 -14.85 6.98
N ASP A 136 1.49 -15.91 7.09
CA ASP A 136 1.26 -16.92 6.05
C ASP A 136 0.00 -16.67 5.20
N TRP A 137 -0.55 -15.44 5.25
CA TRP A 137 -1.79 -15.09 4.57
C TRP A 137 -1.58 -14.26 3.32
N PRO A 138 -2.42 -14.46 2.28
CA PRO A 138 -2.48 -13.55 1.15
C PRO A 138 -3.06 -12.21 1.61
N LYS A 139 -2.75 -11.16 0.86
CA LYS A 139 -3.29 -9.82 1.09
C LYS A 139 -4.08 -9.33 -0.12
N PRO A 140 -5.22 -9.95 -0.47
CA PRO A 140 -6.08 -9.39 -1.49
C PRO A 140 -6.57 -8.03 -1.01
N GLU A 141 -6.45 -7.01 -1.84
CA GLU A 141 -6.88 -5.66 -1.52
C GLU A 141 -7.90 -5.16 -2.54
N MET A 142 -8.80 -4.34 -2.07
CA MET A 142 -9.76 -3.61 -2.88
C MET A 142 -9.75 -2.15 -2.42
N ILE A 143 -9.71 -1.22 -3.38
CA ILE A 143 -9.83 0.21 -3.10
C ILE A 143 -11.11 0.74 -3.70
N VAL A 144 -11.79 1.62 -2.95
CA VAL A 144 -12.98 2.34 -3.40
C VAL A 144 -12.69 3.82 -3.27
N ALA A 145 -12.68 4.55 -4.40
CA ALA A 145 -12.44 5.98 -4.40
C ALA A 145 -13.64 6.72 -3.79
N LEU A 146 -13.39 7.57 -2.80
CA LEU A 146 -14.37 8.48 -2.20
C LEU A 146 -14.28 9.89 -2.80
N THR A 147 -13.13 10.23 -3.35
CA THR A 147 -12.82 11.47 -4.05
C THR A 147 -12.07 11.15 -5.33
N GLU A 148 -11.62 12.13 -6.08
CA GLU A 148 -10.67 11.92 -7.16
C GLU A 148 -9.43 11.18 -6.61
N PHE A 149 -9.05 10.08 -7.27
CA PHE A 149 -7.96 9.23 -6.81
C PHE A 149 -7.19 8.63 -8.00
N HIS A 150 -5.89 8.90 -8.05
CA HIS A 150 -5.01 8.36 -9.07
C HIS A 150 -4.30 7.11 -8.53
N ALA A 151 -4.38 6.01 -9.28
CA ALA A 151 -3.76 4.75 -8.90
C ALA A 151 -3.08 4.07 -10.09
N LEU A 152 -1.98 3.39 -9.81
CA LEU A 152 -1.36 2.44 -10.74
C LEU A 152 -1.76 1.03 -10.32
N TYR A 153 -2.32 0.26 -11.26
CA TYR A 153 -2.77 -1.10 -11.03
C TYR A 153 -2.37 -2.02 -12.19
N GLY A 154 -1.58 -3.03 -11.87
CA GLY A 154 -1.08 -3.98 -12.86
C GLY A 154 -0.02 -3.39 -13.78
N PHE A 155 0.27 -4.11 -14.85
CA PHE A 155 1.18 -3.67 -15.90
C PHE A 155 0.38 -3.40 -17.18
N ARG A 156 0.76 -2.31 -17.84
CA ARG A 156 0.24 -1.97 -19.16
C ARG A 156 0.80 -2.93 -20.21
N ASP A 157 0.13 -3.03 -21.35
CA ASP A 157 0.66 -3.73 -22.53
C ASP A 157 2.10 -3.29 -22.83
N PRO A 158 3.02 -4.25 -23.14
CA PRO A 158 4.43 -3.93 -23.37
C PRO A 158 4.66 -2.90 -24.47
N HIS A 159 3.97 -3.03 -25.60
CA HIS A 159 4.12 -2.08 -26.73
C HIS A 159 3.59 -0.70 -26.37
N GLU A 160 2.48 -0.64 -25.64
CA GLU A 160 1.95 0.63 -25.14
C GLU A 160 2.90 1.26 -24.13
N SER A 161 3.47 0.47 -23.23
CA SER A 161 4.50 0.92 -22.27
C SER A 161 5.71 1.48 -23.02
N ARG A 162 6.21 0.76 -24.05
CA ARG A 162 7.33 1.23 -24.87
C ARG A 162 6.99 2.55 -25.56
N ARG A 163 5.79 2.67 -26.12
CA ARG A 163 5.33 3.90 -26.76
C ARG A 163 5.28 5.10 -25.81
N MET A 164 4.80 4.90 -24.59
CA MET A 164 4.76 5.98 -23.60
C MET A 164 6.15 6.40 -23.12
N LEU A 165 7.08 5.47 -23.07
CA LEU A 165 8.44 5.70 -22.60
C LEU A 165 9.34 6.34 -23.67
N THR A 166 8.85 6.62 -24.88
CA THR A 166 9.63 7.29 -25.94
C THR A 166 10.16 8.66 -25.52
N VAL A 167 9.55 9.30 -24.55
CA VAL A 167 10.03 10.57 -23.98
C VAL A 167 11.47 10.48 -23.44
N PHE A 168 11.94 9.27 -23.15
CA PHE A 168 13.28 8.99 -22.65
C PHE A 168 14.25 8.48 -23.72
N ASP A 169 13.86 8.41 -25.00
CA ASP A 169 14.70 7.86 -26.07
C ASP A 169 16.04 8.59 -26.25
N ALA A 170 16.11 9.86 -25.82
CA ALA A 170 17.34 10.63 -25.83
C ALA A 170 18.31 10.29 -24.68
N VAL A 171 17.89 9.52 -23.69
CA VAL A 171 18.75 9.10 -22.58
C VAL A 171 19.66 7.97 -23.07
N ASP A 172 20.97 8.15 -22.90
CA ASP A 172 21.98 7.17 -23.34
C ASP A 172 21.77 5.80 -22.67
N GLY A 173 21.69 4.76 -23.50
CA GLY A 173 21.44 3.38 -23.07
C GLY A 173 19.96 3.04 -22.82
N PHE A 174 19.04 4.01 -22.76
CA PHE A 174 17.62 3.76 -22.49
C PHE A 174 16.96 2.80 -23.52
N PRO A 175 17.16 2.96 -24.85
CA PRO A 175 16.59 2.02 -25.81
C PRO A 175 16.96 0.55 -25.53
N GLY A 176 18.21 0.31 -25.06
CA GLY A 176 18.65 -1.04 -24.68
C GLY A 176 17.97 -1.57 -23.43
N LEU A 177 17.71 -0.70 -22.43
CA LEU A 177 17.01 -1.07 -21.19
C LEU A 177 15.58 -1.55 -21.48
N VAL A 178 14.88 -0.90 -22.40
CA VAL A 178 13.46 -1.17 -22.69
C VAL A 178 13.23 -2.07 -23.92
N ALA A 179 14.29 -2.47 -24.62
CA ALA A 179 14.20 -3.37 -25.78
C ALA A 179 13.38 -4.66 -25.50
N PRO A 180 13.41 -5.28 -24.32
CA PRO A 180 12.57 -6.44 -24.02
C PRO A 180 11.06 -6.18 -24.12
N LEU A 181 10.60 -4.92 -24.09
CA LEU A 181 9.17 -4.58 -24.28
C LEU A 181 8.68 -4.76 -25.73
N GLU A 182 9.56 -5.04 -26.67
CA GLU A 182 9.18 -5.43 -28.03
C GLU A 182 8.55 -6.85 -28.06
N ASP A 183 8.83 -7.66 -27.04
CA ASP A 183 8.15 -8.95 -26.85
C ASP A 183 6.74 -8.70 -26.24
N PRO A 184 5.67 -9.18 -26.90
CA PRO A 184 4.29 -8.98 -26.44
C PRO A 184 3.97 -9.75 -25.15
N GLY A 185 4.87 -10.61 -24.66
CA GLY A 185 4.69 -11.44 -23.48
C GLY A 185 5.03 -10.72 -22.16
N SER A 186 4.63 -11.35 -21.06
CA SER A 186 4.97 -10.89 -19.71
C SER A 186 6.48 -10.98 -19.41
N GLU A 187 7.23 -11.75 -20.18
CA GLU A 187 8.67 -11.94 -20.02
C GLU A 187 9.45 -10.66 -20.30
N GLY A 188 9.03 -9.88 -21.29
CA GLY A 188 9.62 -8.57 -21.59
C GLY A 188 9.46 -7.58 -20.43
N ILE A 189 8.26 -7.51 -19.84
CA ILE A 189 8.00 -6.68 -18.66
C ILE A 189 8.86 -7.15 -17.47
N ALA A 190 8.93 -8.46 -17.24
CA ALA A 190 9.73 -9.04 -16.15
C ALA A 190 11.23 -8.72 -16.32
N ALA A 191 11.74 -8.78 -17.54
CA ALA A 191 13.14 -8.46 -17.84
C ALA A 191 13.45 -6.99 -17.54
N VAL A 192 12.62 -6.05 -18.03
CA VAL A 192 12.79 -4.62 -17.74
C VAL A 192 12.68 -4.33 -16.25
N LEU A 193 11.67 -4.89 -15.58
CA LEU A 193 11.47 -4.70 -14.15
C LEU A 193 12.67 -5.23 -13.34
N THR A 194 13.20 -6.41 -13.70
CA THR A 194 14.39 -6.98 -13.08
C THR A 194 15.60 -6.06 -13.25
N SER A 195 15.81 -5.53 -14.46
CA SER A 195 16.90 -4.58 -14.75
C SER A 195 16.78 -3.28 -13.96
N CYS A 196 15.54 -2.85 -13.65
CA CYS A 196 15.28 -1.67 -12.81
C CYS A 196 15.46 -1.97 -11.31
N LEU A 197 15.02 -3.14 -10.82
CA LEU A 197 15.07 -3.49 -9.40
C LEU A 197 16.45 -4.02 -8.96
N GLN A 198 17.19 -4.65 -9.88
CA GLN A 198 18.53 -5.18 -9.65
C GLN A 198 19.51 -4.61 -10.68
N PRO A 199 19.66 -3.28 -10.76
CA PRO A 199 20.43 -2.66 -11.83
C PRO A 199 21.94 -2.93 -11.69
N ASP A 200 22.56 -3.31 -12.78
CA ASP A 200 24.00 -3.19 -12.93
C ASP A 200 24.46 -1.72 -13.03
N GLU A 201 25.75 -1.48 -13.19
CA GLU A 201 26.30 -0.11 -13.25
C GLU A 201 25.78 0.66 -14.47
N GLN A 202 25.58 0.00 -15.61
CA GLN A 202 25.03 0.62 -16.81
C GLN A 202 23.58 1.02 -16.61
N ASN A 203 22.75 0.11 -16.11
CA ASN A 203 21.33 0.37 -15.86
C ASN A 203 21.11 1.45 -14.79
N ARG A 204 21.98 1.53 -13.77
CA ARG A 204 21.93 2.64 -12.81
C ARG A 204 22.11 4.00 -13.47
N ARG A 205 23.04 4.12 -14.44
CA ARG A 205 23.25 5.37 -15.18
C ARG A 205 22.04 5.71 -16.03
N VAL A 206 21.49 4.73 -16.73
CA VAL A 206 20.26 4.92 -17.54
C VAL A 206 19.13 5.41 -16.66
N ILE A 207 18.87 4.73 -15.52
CA ILE A 207 17.80 5.11 -14.57
C ILE A 207 18.02 6.53 -14.04
N ALA A 208 19.27 6.89 -13.68
CA ALA A 208 19.59 8.25 -13.23
C ALA A 208 19.32 9.29 -14.33
N GLY A 209 19.65 8.98 -15.59
CA GLY A 209 19.34 9.80 -16.75
C GLY A 209 17.83 9.96 -16.97
N MET A 210 17.06 8.89 -16.82
CA MET A 210 15.59 8.95 -16.90
C MET A 210 14.99 9.84 -15.81
N ILE A 211 15.48 9.72 -14.58
CA ILE A 211 15.02 10.56 -13.45
C ILE A 211 15.30 12.04 -13.74
N ALA A 212 16.49 12.37 -14.22
CA ALA A 212 16.85 13.74 -14.60
C ALA A 212 15.95 14.27 -15.72
N ALA A 213 15.76 13.49 -16.78
CA ALA A 213 14.87 13.86 -17.90
C ALA A 213 13.42 14.04 -17.46
N ALA A 214 12.90 13.15 -16.58
CA ALA A 214 11.55 13.28 -16.02
C ALA A 214 11.40 14.58 -15.21
N HIS A 215 12.40 14.91 -14.40
CA HIS A 215 12.41 16.14 -13.62
C HIS A 215 12.38 17.40 -14.51
N ASP A 216 13.17 17.40 -15.57
CA ASP A 216 13.20 18.51 -16.53
C ASP A 216 11.87 18.66 -17.27
N LEU A 217 11.21 17.54 -17.63
CA LEU A 217 9.89 17.55 -18.25
C LEU A 217 8.83 18.15 -17.32
N VAL A 218 8.84 17.80 -16.04
CA VAL A 218 7.88 18.32 -15.05
C VAL A 218 8.12 19.81 -14.79
N GLN A 219 9.38 20.25 -14.69
CA GLN A 219 9.70 21.67 -14.48
C GLN A 219 9.46 22.54 -15.72
N GLY A 220 9.58 21.97 -16.92
CA GLY A 220 9.33 22.67 -18.19
C GLY A 220 7.83 22.81 -18.52
N HIS A 221 6.93 22.12 -17.84
CA HIS A 221 5.49 22.24 -18.01
C HIS A 221 4.94 23.17 -16.92
N ASP A 222 4.67 24.43 -17.29
CA ASP A 222 3.88 25.35 -16.46
C ASP A 222 2.47 24.76 -16.29
N PRO A 223 2.01 24.46 -15.05
CA PRO A 223 0.66 23.92 -14.79
C PRO A 223 -0.47 24.80 -15.34
N ALA A 224 -0.22 26.09 -15.59
CA ALA A 224 -1.17 27.00 -16.20
C ALA A 224 -1.48 26.71 -17.67
N SER A 225 -0.63 25.95 -18.38
CA SER A 225 -0.83 25.61 -19.79
C SER A 225 -1.64 24.31 -20.02
N MET A 226 -2.00 23.58 -18.99
CA MET A 226 -2.76 22.31 -19.08
C MET A 226 -4.28 22.46 -18.91
N GLN A 227 -4.83 23.69 -18.85
CA GLN A 227 -6.27 23.93 -18.67
C GLN A 227 -7.05 24.24 -19.95
N GLU A 228 -6.42 24.16 -21.13
CA GLU A 228 -7.09 24.41 -22.42
C GLU A 228 -6.89 23.24 -23.39
N ASP A 229 -7.49 22.04 -23.13
CA ASP A 229 -7.89 21.08 -24.18
C ASP A 229 -8.96 20.11 -23.66
#